data_3af96e198eeaf6427d6fc04a83b73fb5
#
_entry.id   3af96e198eeaf6427d6fc04a83b73fb5
#
_cell.length_a   1.000
_cell.length_b   1.000
_cell.length_c   1.000
_cell.angle_alpha   90.00
_cell.angle_beta   90.00
_cell.angle_gamma   90.00
#
_symmetry.space_group_name_H-M   'P 1'
#
loop_
_entity.id
_entity.type
_entity.pdbx_description
1 polymer ?
#
loop_
_entity_poly.entity_id
_entity_poly.type
_entity_poly.pdbx_seq_one_letter_code
_entity_poly.pdbx_strand_id
1 'polypeptide(L)' 'MNTDNIKDEAHTMIWSRLSTAELDLQRAKDWDGRGHLDTDESFEETKEAHIEMARRRVNIYHYLLTLIEQDDE' A
#
# COMPACT_ATOMS: atom_id res chain seq x y z
N MET A 1 3.94 23.03 -21.53
CA MET A 1 3.34 22.07 -20.63
C MET A 1 3.40 22.56 -19.21
N ASN A 2 2.34 22.34 -18.51
CA ASN A 2 2.22 22.86 -17.16
C ASN A 2 2.65 21.84 -16.13
N THR A 3 3.64 22.20 -15.31
CA THR A 3 4.12 21.32 -14.25
C THR A 3 3.02 20.95 -13.27
N ASP A 4 2.06 21.87 -13.08
CA ASP A 4 0.96 21.62 -12.15
C ASP A 4 0.12 20.43 -12.58
N ASN A 5 -0.06 20.28 -13.90
CA ASN A 5 -0.81 19.12 -14.41
C ASN A 5 -0.10 17.82 -14.10
N ILE A 6 1.22 17.82 -14.17
CA ILE A 6 2.00 16.62 -13.88
C ILE A 6 1.88 16.27 -12.39
N LYS A 7 1.92 17.29 -11.53
CA LYS A 7 1.75 17.05 -10.09
C LYS A 7 0.36 16.50 -9.79
N ASP A 8 -0.67 17.05 -10.44
CA ASP A 8 -2.03 16.58 -10.23
C ASP A 8 -2.19 15.14 -10.68
N GLU A 9 -1.60 14.80 -11.82
CA GLU A 9 -1.65 13.43 -12.30
C GLU A 9 -0.92 12.48 -11.36
N ALA A 10 0.25 12.89 -10.92
CA ALA A 10 1.02 12.07 -9.98
C ALA A 10 0.24 11.87 -8.69
N HIS A 11 -0.36 12.92 -8.18
CA HIS A 11 -1.15 12.85 -6.96
C HIS A 11 -2.31 11.87 -7.13
N THR A 12 -3.02 11.98 -8.23
CA THR A 12 -4.15 11.10 -8.51
C THR A 12 -3.72 9.65 -8.64
N MET A 13 -2.62 9.42 -9.35
CA MET A 13 -2.11 8.06 -9.51
C MET A 13 -1.71 7.44 -8.20
N ILE A 14 -1.01 8.20 -7.36
CA ILE A 14 -0.56 7.69 -6.08
C ILE A 14 -1.76 7.46 -5.16
N TRP A 15 -2.72 8.37 -5.17
CA TRP A 15 -3.95 8.22 -4.41
C TRP A 15 -4.68 6.93 -4.77
N SER A 16 -4.76 6.66 -6.06
CA SER A 16 -5.41 5.44 -6.53
C SER A 16 -4.68 4.20 -6.04
N ARG A 17 -3.36 4.23 -6.09
CA ARG A 17 -2.56 3.11 -5.62
C ARG A 17 -2.61 2.96 -4.11
N LEU A 18 -2.68 4.09 -3.40
CA LEU A 18 -2.84 4.05 -1.95
C LEU A 18 -4.15 3.37 -1.57
N SER A 19 -5.23 3.71 -2.27
CA SER A 19 -6.52 3.09 -2.00
C SER A 19 -6.44 1.57 -2.18
N THR A 20 -5.79 1.12 -3.24
CA THR A 20 -5.61 -0.30 -3.50
C THR A 20 -4.73 -0.92 -2.40
N ALA A 21 -3.68 -0.23 -2.00
CA ALA A 21 -2.79 -0.75 -0.97
C ALA A 21 -3.52 -0.87 0.37
N GLU A 22 -4.38 0.09 0.68
CA GLU A 22 -5.16 0.03 1.91
C GLU A 22 -6.14 -1.14 1.88
N LEU A 23 -6.74 -1.38 0.72
CA LEU A 23 -7.63 -2.52 0.56
C LEU A 23 -6.85 -3.84 0.71
N ASP A 24 -5.67 -3.90 0.13
CA ASP A 24 -4.83 -5.08 0.26
C ASP A 24 -4.44 -5.32 1.73
N LEU A 25 -4.15 -4.24 2.45
CA LEU A 25 -3.84 -4.36 3.87
C LEU A 25 -5.03 -4.91 4.65
N GLN A 26 -6.23 -4.42 4.33
CA GLN A 26 -7.43 -4.91 4.99
C GLN A 26 -7.66 -6.39 4.67
N ARG A 27 -7.43 -6.77 3.42
CA ARG A 27 -7.56 -8.18 3.02
C ARG A 27 -6.54 -9.05 3.74
N ALA A 28 -5.32 -8.55 3.91
CA ALA A 28 -4.31 -9.30 4.65
C ALA A 28 -4.72 -9.51 6.09
N LYS A 29 -5.31 -8.49 6.70
CA LYS A 29 -5.78 -8.59 8.07
C LYS A 29 -6.94 -9.56 8.22
N ASP A 30 -7.79 -9.63 7.19
CA ASP A 30 -8.98 -10.48 7.20
C ASP A 30 -8.70 -11.88 6.66
N TRP A 31 -7.49 -12.13 6.19
CA TRP A 31 -7.15 -13.42 5.60
C TRP A 31 -7.34 -14.54 6.61
N ASP A 32 -8.06 -15.57 6.20
CA ASP A 32 -8.44 -16.69 7.06
C ASP A 32 -7.59 -17.94 6.80
N GLY A 33 -6.53 -17.80 6.02
CA GLY A 33 -5.65 -18.91 5.73
C GLY A 33 -5.99 -19.66 4.47
N ARG A 34 -6.97 -19.22 3.72
CA ARG A 34 -7.31 -19.87 2.47
C ARG A 34 -6.13 -19.79 1.51
N GLY A 35 -5.81 -20.92 0.91
CA GLY A 35 -4.68 -20.99 0.03
C GLY A 35 -3.37 -21.19 0.73
N HIS A 36 -3.37 -21.19 2.06
CA HIS A 36 -2.17 -21.47 2.83
C HIS A 36 -1.85 -22.96 2.71
N LEU A 37 -0.66 -23.26 2.22
CA LEU A 37 -0.23 -24.64 2.12
C LEU A 37 0.32 -25.08 3.46
N ASP A 38 0.10 -26.35 3.76
CA ASP A 38 0.58 -26.91 5.01
C ASP A 38 2.10 -27.07 4.91
N THR A 39 2.81 -26.05 5.33
CA THR A 39 4.26 -26.02 5.30
C THR A 39 4.78 -25.90 6.72
N ASP A 40 6.11 -25.75 6.84
CA ASP A 40 6.72 -25.57 8.15
C ASP A 40 6.40 -24.22 8.76
N GLU A 41 5.95 -23.27 7.96
CA GLU A 41 5.60 -21.96 8.44
C GLU A 41 4.20 -21.96 9.02
N SER A 42 4.03 -21.32 10.15
CA SER A 42 2.73 -21.21 10.76
C SER A 42 1.87 -20.22 9.98
N PHE A 43 0.56 -20.43 10.05
CA PHE A 43 -0.40 -19.50 9.46
C PHE A 43 -0.21 -18.09 9.99
N GLU A 44 0.03 -17.96 11.29
CA GLU A 44 0.19 -16.65 11.91
C GLU A 44 1.41 -15.91 11.38
N GLU A 45 2.52 -16.60 11.21
CA GLU A 45 3.74 -15.99 10.70
C GLU A 45 3.53 -15.51 9.27
N THR A 46 2.88 -16.32 8.46
CA THR A 46 2.60 -15.96 7.07
C THR A 46 1.68 -14.75 7.01
N LYS A 47 0.65 -14.75 7.85
CA LYS A 47 -0.30 -13.63 7.89
C LYS A 47 0.40 -12.35 8.31
N GLU A 48 1.25 -12.42 9.34
CA GLU A 48 1.99 -11.25 9.80
C GLU A 48 2.88 -10.70 8.69
N ALA A 49 3.54 -11.59 7.94
CA ALA A 49 4.38 -11.14 6.84
C ALA A 49 3.57 -10.41 5.77
N HIS A 50 2.40 -10.93 5.45
CA HIS A 50 1.51 -10.27 4.48
C HIS A 50 1.06 -8.91 4.98
N ILE A 51 0.68 -8.82 6.24
CA ILE A 51 0.24 -7.56 6.84
C ILE A 51 1.38 -6.55 6.82
N GLU A 52 2.57 -6.98 7.18
CA GLU A 52 3.72 -6.09 7.23
C GLU A 52 4.08 -5.56 5.85
N MET A 53 4.06 -6.42 4.84
CA MET A 53 4.33 -6.00 3.48
C MET A 53 3.30 -5.01 2.98
N ALA A 54 2.03 -5.27 3.26
CA ALA A 54 0.96 -4.39 2.83
C ALA A 54 1.03 -3.05 3.57
N ARG A 55 1.33 -3.08 4.85
CA ARG A 55 1.48 -1.86 5.63
C ARG A 55 2.64 -1.02 5.11
N ARG A 56 3.72 -1.67 4.73
CA ARG A 56 4.88 -0.97 4.19
C ARG A 56 4.52 -0.23 2.90
N ARG A 57 3.74 -0.86 2.03
CA ARG A 57 3.29 -0.22 0.80
C ARG A 57 2.44 1.00 1.09
N VAL A 58 1.53 0.89 2.04
CA VAL A 58 0.70 2.01 2.44
C VAL A 58 1.59 3.16 2.92
N ASN A 59 2.57 2.85 3.76
CA ASN A 59 3.46 3.88 4.28
C ASN A 59 4.28 4.54 3.18
N ILE A 60 4.72 3.76 2.20
CA ILE A 60 5.48 4.31 1.07
C ILE A 60 4.61 5.29 0.28
N TYR A 61 3.36 4.92 0.01
CA TYR A 61 2.49 5.81 -0.74
C TYR A 61 2.15 7.08 0.04
N HIS A 62 1.97 6.97 1.35
CA HIS A 62 1.78 8.15 2.18
C HIS A 62 2.98 9.08 2.13
N TYR A 63 4.17 8.51 2.18
CA TYR A 63 5.39 9.29 2.08
C TYR A 63 5.47 10.02 0.75
N LEU A 64 5.15 9.32 -0.34
CA LEU A 64 5.18 9.93 -1.67
C LEU A 64 4.16 11.06 -1.79
N LEU A 65 2.98 10.87 -1.24
CA LEU A 65 1.98 11.94 -1.23
C LEU A 65 2.47 13.15 -0.45
N THR A 66 3.11 12.92 0.69
CA THR A 66 3.65 13.99 1.49
C THR A 66 4.68 14.79 0.71
N LEU A 67 5.56 14.08 -0.04
CA LEU A 67 6.55 14.77 -0.85
C LEU A 67 5.92 15.63 -1.92
N ILE A 68 4.90 15.12 -2.58
CA ILE A 68 4.21 15.88 -3.62
C ILE A 68 3.55 17.11 -3.03
N GLU A 69 2.91 16.97 -1.88
CA GLU A 69 2.23 18.09 -1.24
C GLU A 69 3.19 19.13 -0.72
N GLN A 70 4.35 18.69 -0.22
CA GLN A 70 5.35 19.61 0.30
C GLN A 70 6.06 20.37 -0.82
N ASP A 71 6.11 19.80 -1.99
CA ASP A 71 6.79 20.41 -3.12
C ASP A 71 5.94 21.47 -3.78
N ASP A 72 5.02 22.01 -3.04
CA ASP A 72 4.06 22.98 -3.53
C ASP A 72 4.55 24.39 -3.23
N GLU A 73 5.50 24.84 -4.01
CA GLU A 73 6.04 26.19 -3.87
C GLU A 73 5.90 26.94 -5.16
#